data_0152f65bb8d31585ef3bb60d087da34c
#
_entry.id   0152f65bb8d31585ef3bb60d087da34c
#
_cell.length_a   1.000
_cell.length_b   1.000
_cell.length_c   1.000
_cell.angle_alpha   90.00
_cell.angle_beta   90.00
_cell.angle_gamma   90.00
#
_symmetry.space_group_name_H-M   'P 1'
#
loop_
_entity.id
_entity.type
_entity.pdbx_description
1 polymer ?
#
loop_
_entity_poly.entity_id
_entity_poly.type
_entity_poly.pdbx_seq_one_letter_code
_entity_poly.pdbx_strand_id
1 'polypeptide(L)'
;MFDQLSLNILDIGMTSLAAGATALRITVIENTKRDWLVIRVRDNGCGMDKKTLRDILAKNTSTKAHRQKPIGLGLALLRQTSEMCGGVFHVHSIPRKGTGVTASMRVSHVDRPPMGDLNATIFALCAASPTVDIELNCESDGEKFHFSSQEGKYHEPRRTQETQGQGAAASCVA
;
A
#
# COMPACT_ATOMS: atom_id res chain seq x y z
N MET A 1 0.53 -14.73 -8.63
CA MET A 1 -0.09 -14.24 -7.39
C MET A 1 1.06 -13.71 -6.53
N PHE A 2 1.01 -12.49 -6.03
CA PHE A 2 2.05 -12.06 -5.10
C PHE A 2 1.83 -12.76 -3.76
N ASP A 3 2.87 -13.35 -3.22
CA ASP A 3 2.79 -14.09 -1.95
C ASP A 3 2.74 -13.16 -0.72
N GLN A 4 2.91 -11.84 -0.94
CA GLN A 4 2.96 -10.83 0.10
C GLN A 4 2.29 -9.51 -0.35
N LEU A 5 1.62 -8.83 0.58
CA LEU A 5 0.94 -7.55 0.30
C LEU A 5 1.93 -6.42 0.01
N SER A 6 3.13 -6.46 0.60
CA SER A 6 4.20 -5.50 0.34
C SER A 6 4.62 -5.46 -1.14
N LEU A 7 4.57 -6.59 -1.85
CA LEU A 7 4.87 -6.65 -3.27
C LEU A 7 3.78 -5.98 -4.13
N ASN A 8 2.50 -6.08 -3.71
CA ASN A 8 1.42 -5.31 -4.35
C ASN A 8 1.65 -3.80 -4.16
N ILE A 9 2.05 -3.39 -2.95
CA ILE A 9 2.38 -1.99 -2.65
C ILE A 9 3.55 -1.52 -3.50
N LEU A 10 4.59 -2.35 -3.63
CA LEU A 10 5.75 -2.06 -4.48
C LEU A 10 5.34 -1.83 -5.95
N ASP A 11 4.55 -2.73 -6.53
CA ASP A 11 4.13 -2.63 -7.94
C ASP A 11 3.27 -1.38 -8.19
N ILE A 12 2.35 -1.07 -7.27
CA ILE A 12 1.54 0.15 -7.33
C ILE A 12 2.44 1.39 -7.19
N GLY A 13 3.40 1.37 -6.24
CA GLY A 13 4.36 2.46 -6.05
C GLY A 13 5.21 2.68 -7.30
N MET A 14 5.80 1.63 -7.87
CA MET A 14 6.59 1.72 -9.12
C MET A 14 5.75 2.26 -10.28
N THR A 15 4.47 1.89 -10.36
CA THR A 15 3.53 2.43 -11.36
C THR A 15 3.30 3.93 -11.14
N SER A 16 3.16 4.36 -9.89
CA SER A 16 3.02 5.78 -9.54
C SER A 16 4.27 6.59 -9.92
N LEU A 17 5.47 6.05 -9.66
CA LEU A 17 6.73 6.66 -10.08
C LEU A 17 6.81 6.78 -11.61
N ALA A 18 6.43 5.72 -12.34
CA ALA A 18 6.38 5.73 -13.80
C ALA A 18 5.33 6.71 -14.36
N ALA A 19 4.29 7.03 -13.59
CA ALA A 19 3.30 8.06 -13.91
C ALA A 19 3.77 9.50 -13.59
N GLY A 20 5.05 9.66 -13.24
CA GLY A 20 5.65 10.98 -12.96
C GLY A 20 5.21 11.57 -11.61
N ALA A 21 4.87 10.74 -10.63
CA ALA A 21 4.58 11.21 -9.29
C ALA A 21 5.82 11.85 -8.66
N THR A 22 5.64 12.98 -8.00
CA THR A 22 6.65 13.65 -7.16
C THR A 22 6.41 13.44 -5.67
N ALA A 23 5.25 12.88 -5.31
CA ALA A 23 4.90 12.48 -3.96
C ALA A 23 4.10 11.17 -3.97
N LEU A 24 4.47 10.26 -3.08
CA LEU A 24 3.83 8.96 -2.89
C LEU A 24 3.60 8.74 -1.39
N ARG A 25 2.34 8.59 -1.01
CA ARG A 25 1.97 8.30 0.38
C ARG A 25 1.37 6.91 0.49
N ILE A 26 1.97 6.10 1.36
CA ILE A 26 1.53 4.75 1.68
C ILE A 26 1.03 4.75 3.12
N THR A 27 -0.13 4.18 3.36
CA THR A 27 -0.70 4.04 4.69
C THR A 27 -1.16 2.60 4.89
N VAL A 28 -0.72 1.98 5.97
CA VAL A 28 -1.12 0.63 6.38
C VAL A 28 -1.69 0.72 7.79
N ILE A 29 -2.92 0.30 7.97
CA ILE A 29 -3.60 0.29 9.27
C ILE A 29 -4.08 -1.12 9.54
N GLU A 30 -3.56 -1.75 10.58
CA GLU A 30 -3.99 -3.05 11.06
C GLU A 30 -4.64 -2.90 12.43
N ASN A 31 -5.82 -3.49 12.58
CA ASN A 31 -6.53 -3.56 13.85
C ASN A 31 -7.02 -4.99 14.06
N THR A 32 -6.30 -5.74 14.88
CA THR A 32 -6.58 -7.16 15.14
C THR A 32 -7.87 -7.34 15.92
N LYS A 33 -8.19 -6.41 16.83
CA LYS A 33 -9.43 -6.45 17.64
C LYS A 33 -10.69 -6.25 16.80
N ARG A 34 -10.59 -5.43 15.73
CA ARG A 34 -11.69 -5.18 14.79
C ARG A 34 -11.64 -6.08 13.57
N ASP A 35 -10.59 -6.90 13.47
CA ASP A 35 -10.34 -7.80 12.35
C ASP A 35 -10.27 -7.07 11.00
N TRP A 36 -9.58 -5.91 10.94
CA TRP A 36 -9.42 -5.12 9.72
C TRP A 36 -7.97 -4.74 9.44
N LEU A 37 -7.57 -4.95 8.19
CA LEU A 37 -6.38 -4.39 7.57
C LEU A 37 -6.81 -3.43 6.47
N VAL A 38 -6.23 -2.23 6.45
CA VAL A 38 -6.46 -1.22 5.42
C VAL A 38 -5.13 -0.80 4.82
N ILE A 39 -5.02 -0.88 3.51
CA ILE A 39 -3.88 -0.38 2.74
C ILE A 39 -4.36 0.77 1.87
N ARG A 40 -3.67 1.90 1.93
CA ARG A 40 -3.91 3.05 1.05
C ARG A 40 -2.61 3.45 0.37
N VAL A 41 -2.68 3.68 -0.93
CA VAL A 41 -1.58 4.24 -1.71
C VAL A 41 -2.11 5.45 -2.46
N ARG A 42 -1.47 6.59 -2.32
CA ARG A 42 -1.84 7.85 -2.99
C ARG A 42 -0.63 8.47 -3.65
N ASP A 43 -0.79 8.87 -4.89
CA ASP A 43 0.21 9.60 -5.66
C ASP A 43 -0.37 10.89 -6.25
N ASN A 44 0.52 11.79 -6.66
CA ASN A 44 0.21 13.00 -7.40
C ASN A 44 0.68 12.93 -8.86
N GLY A 45 0.77 11.74 -9.45
CA GLY A 45 1.18 11.52 -10.83
C GLY A 45 0.17 12.04 -11.87
N CYS A 46 0.34 11.62 -13.12
CA CYS A 46 -0.50 12.09 -14.23
C CYS A 46 -1.99 11.73 -14.09
N GLY A 47 -2.32 10.77 -13.21
CA GLY A 47 -3.69 10.28 -13.04
C GLY A 47 -4.25 9.64 -14.32
N MET A 48 -5.52 9.27 -14.26
CA MET A 48 -6.23 8.58 -15.34
C MET A 48 -7.64 9.13 -15.50
N ASP A 49 -8.14 9.13 -16.73
CA ASP A 49 -9.55 9.36 -17.00
C ASP A 49 -10.40 8.12 -16.65
N LYS A 50 -11.72 8.31 -16.60
CA LYS A 50 -12.65 7.24 -16.22
C LYS A 50 -12.65 6.05 -17.19
N LYS A 51 -12.32 6.26 -18.46
CA LYS A 51 -12.25 5.20 -19.46
C LYS A 51 -11.00 4.35 -19.23
N THR A 52 -9.84 4.98 -19.16
CA THR A 52 -8.56 4.32 -18.88
C THR A 52 -8.62 3.52 -17.58
N LEU A 53 -9.17 4.11 -16.51
CA LEU A 53 -9.32 3.43 -15.24
C LEU A 53 -10.21 2.18 -15.34
N ARG A 54 -11.35 2.28 -16.03
CA ARG A 54 -12.24 1.13 -16.27
C ARG A 54 -11.54 0.05 -17.08
N ASP A 55 -10.81 0.43 -18.12
CA ASP A 55 -10.10 -0.51 -19.00
C ASP A 55 -9.00 -1.27 -18.25
N ILE A 56 -8.26 -0.59 -17.36
CA ILE A 56 -7.26 -1.22 -16.49
C ILE A 56 -7.90 -2.21 -15.53
N LEU A 57 -8.99 -1.82 -14.88
CA LEU A 57 -9.70 -2.69 -13.94
C LEU A 57 -10.40 -3.88 -14.63
N ALA A 58 -10.85 -3.71 -15.87
CA ALA A 58 -11.51 -4.76 -16.64
C ALA A 58 -10.53 -5.76 -17.26
N LYS A 59 -9.36 -5.30 -17.74
CA LYS A 59 -8.35 -6.17 -18.39
C LYS A 59 -7.81 -7.25 -17.47
N ASN A 60 -7.85 -7.04 -16.18
CA ASN A 60 -7.31 -7.96 -15.19
C ASN A 60 -8.27 -9.06 -14.75
N THR A 61 -9.51 -9.09 -15.28
CA THR A 61 -10.46 -10.19 -15.09
C THR A 61 -10.33 -11.30 -16.16
N SER A 62 -9.52 -11.10 -17.21
CA SER A 62 -9.33 -12.12 -18.25
C SER A 62 -7.89 -12.61 -18.29
N THR A 63 -7.70 -13.89 -18.07
CA THR A 63 -6.45 -14.66 -18.10
C THR A 63 -5.76 -14.75 -19.49
N LYS A 64 -6.15 -13.89 -20.44
CA LYS A 64 -5.63 -13.86 -21.80
C LYS A 64 -5.21 -12.46 -22.20
N ALA A 65 -4.10 -11.98 -21.67
CA ALA A 65 -3.46 -10.79 -22.24
C ALA A 65 -1.98 -11.05 -22.51
N HIS A 66 -1.70 -11.43 -23.75
CA HIS A 66 -0.37 -11.35 -24.34
C HIS A 66 0.08 -9.88 -24.41
N ARG A 67 1.26 -9.63 -23.81
CA ARG A 67 2.27 -8.65 -24.21
C ARG A 67 1.84 -7.22 -24.52
N GLN A 68 2.06 -6.35 -23.55
CA GLN A 68 2.82 -5.08 -23.67
C GLN A 68 2.71 -4.35 -22.35
N LYS A 69 3.85 -4.20 -21.63
CA LYS A 69 4.07 -3.54 -20.32
C LYS A 69 3.08 -3.93 -19.21
N PRO A 70 3.53 -4.56 -18.14
CA PRO A 70 2.68 -4.97 -17.02
C PRO A 70 2.33 -3.77 -16.12
N ILE A 71 1.70 -2.74 -16.68
CA ILE A 71 1.19 -1.60 -15.90
C ILE A 71 -0.18 -2.00 -15.37
N GLY A 72 -0.32 -2.11 -14.04
CA GLY A 72 -1.60 -2.32 -13.39
C GLY A 72 -1.87 -3.73 -12.85
N LEU A 73 -0.91 -4.64 -12.87
CA LEU A 73 -1.11 -5.98 -12.30
C LEU A 73 -1.32 -5.90 -10.78
N GLY A 74 -0.59 -5.04 -10.09
CA GLY A 74 -0.71 -4.83 -8.64
C GLY A 74 -2.10 -4.35 -8.22
N LEU A 75 -2.73 -3.46 -8.98
CA LEU A 75 -4.10 -3.01 -8.71
C LEU A 75 -5.11 -4.15 -8.77
N ALA A 76 -5.01 -4.99 -9.80
CA ALA A 76 -5.92 -6.10 -9.98
C ALA A 76 -5.74 -7.19 -8.93
N LEU A 77 -4.50 -7.51 -8.62
CA LEU A 77 -4.19 -8.51 -7.59
C LEU A 77 -4.60 -8.03 -6.21
N LEU A 78 -4.36 -6.75 -5.89
CA LEU A 78 -4.80 -6.17 -4.62
C LEU A 78 -6.33 -6.14 -4.51
N ARG A 79 -7.03 -5.82 -5.62
CA ARG A 79 -8.50 -5.91 -5.69
C ARG A 79 -8.98 -7.32 -5.41
N GLN A 80 -8.44 -8.30 -6.15
CA GLN A 80 -8.83 -9.70 -5.99
C GLN A 80 -8.60 -10.18 -4.56
N THR A 81 -7.43 -9.88 -3.98
CA THR A 81 -7.10 -10.23 -2.60
C THR A 81 -8.08 -9.59 -1.61
N SER A 82 -8.39 -8.30 -1.79
CA SER A 82 -9.33 -7.58 -0.92
C SER A 82 -10.71 -8.23 -0.93
N GLU A 83 -11.24 -8.49 -2.14
CA GLU A 83 -12.56 -9.09 -2.33
C GLU A 83 -12.58 -10.54 -1.79
N MET A 84 -11.55 -11.34 -2.04
CA MET A 84 -11.44 -12.72 -1.52
C MET A 84 -11.36 -12.75 0.01
N CYS A 85 -10.67 -11.78 0.62
CA CYS A 85 -10.49 -11.72 2.07
C CYS A 85 -11.60 -10.92 2.79
N GLY A 86 -12.79 -10.83 2.19
CA GLY A 86 -13.98 -10.26 2.83
C GLY A 86 -13.92 -8.75 3.03
N GLY A 87 -13.13 -8.05 2.24
CA GLY A 87 -12.99 -6.61 2.27
C GLY A 87 -13.50 -5.92 1.01
N VAL A 88 -13.04 -4.68 0.81
CA VAL A 88 -13.44 -3.85 -0.33
C VAL A 88 -12.23 -3.17 -0.96
N PHE A 89 -12.34 -2.91 -2.26
CA PHE A 89 -11.33 -2.21 -3.03
C PHE A 89 -11.93 -0.97 -3.70
N HIS A 90 -11.26 0.15 -3.53
CA HIS A 90 -11.61 1.41 -4.18
C HIS A 90 -10.40 2.02 -4.85
N VAL A 91 -10.60 2.52 -6.06
CA VAL A 91 -9.60 3.33 -6.76
C VAL A 91 -10.26 4.59 -7.27
N HIS A 92 -9.57 5.70 -7.07
CA HIS A 92 -9.98 7.01 -7.55
C HIS A 92 -8.81 7.64 -8.28
N SER A 93 -9.04 8.13 -9.49
CA SER A 93 -8.02 8.78 -10.29
C SER A 93 -8.61 9.97 -11.02
N ILE A 94 -7.87 11.06 -11.05
CA ILE A 94 -8.24 12.29 -11.77
C ILE A 94 -7.03 12.69 -12.64
N PRO A 95 -7.25 12.95 -13.94
CA PRO A 95 -6.19 13.42 -14.83
C PRO A 95 -5.47 14.63 -14.23
N ARG A 96 -4.14 14.60 -14.25
CA ARG A 96 -3.23 15.64 -13.72
C ARG A 96 -3.30 15.86 -12.20
N LYS A 97 -4.00 15.02 -11.44
CA LYS A 97 -4.10 15.14 -9.97
C LYS A 97 -3.58 13.91 -9.24
N GLY A 98 -3.40 12.78 -9.97
CA GLY A 98 -2.89 11.56 -9.41
C GLY A 98 -3.94 10.48 -9.18
N THR A 99 -3.53 9.44 -8.46
CA THR A 99 -4.34 8.25 -8.19
C THR A 99 -4.33 7.93 -6.69
N GLY A 100 -5.48 7.50 -6.20
CA GLY A 100 -5.64 6.97 -4.86
C GLY A 100 -6.26 5.58 -4.89
N VAL A 101 -5.62 4.65 -4.22
CA VAL A 101 -6.07 3.25 -4.05
C VAL A 101 -6.34 3.02 -2.58
N THR A 102 -7.43 2.35 -2.27
CA THR A 102 -7.75 1.88 -0.92
C THR A 102 -8.23 0.45 -1.02
N ALA A 103 -7.58 -0.42 -0.28
CA ALA A 103 -7.93 -1.83 -0.14
C ALA A 103 -8.15 -2.13 1.34
N SER A 104 -9.19 -2.86 1.67
CA SER A 104 -9.39 -3.39 3.00
C SER A 104 -9.63 -4.89 2.95
N MET A 105 -9.32 -5.59 4.03
CA MET A 105 -9.49 -7.03 4.13
C MET A 105 -9.53 -7.45 5.60
N ARG A 106 -10.02 -8.66 5.87
CA ARG A 106 -9.98 -9.22 7.23
C ARG A 106 -8.59 -9.71 7.57
N VAL A 107 -8.12 -9.36 8.77
CA VAL A 107 -6.81 -9.81 9.29
C VAL A 107 -6.80 -11.33 9.46
N SER A 108 -7.89 -11.89 9.97
CA SER A 108 -8.01 -13.32 10.29
C SER A 108 -8.30 -14.22 9.09
N HIS A 109 -8.51 -13.65 7.89
CA HIS A 109 -8.88 -14.46 6.73
C HIS A 109 -7.76 -15.42 6.32
N VAL A 110 -8.10 -16.72 6.14
CA VAL A 110 -7.13 -17.78 5.86
C VAL A 110 -6.34 -17.55 4.56
N ASP A 111 -6.98 -16.98 3.55
CA ASP A 111 -6.34 -16.70 2.25
C ASP A 111 -5.66 -15.32 2.20
N ARG A 112 -5.63 -14.58 3.32
CA ARG A 112 -4.94 -13.29 3.36
C ARG A 112 -3.43 -13.51 3.28
N PRO A 113 -2.75 -12.97 2.26
CA PRO A 113 -1.29 -13.00 2.21
C PRO A 113 -0.70 -12.25 3.41
N PRO A 114 0.47 -12.66 3.91
CA PRO A 114 1.20 -11.89 4.91
C PRO A 114 1.53 -10.49 4.38
N MET A 115 1.75 -9.55 5.29
CA MET A 115 2.14 -8.18 4.91
C MET A 115 3.44 -8.18 4.12
N GLY A 116 4.42 -8.96 4.54
CA GLY A 116 5.77 -8.96 3.98
C GLY A 116 6.60 -7.79 4.49
N ASP A 117 7.75 -7.55 3.84
CA ASP A 117 8.71 -6.54 4.26
C ASP A 117 8.38 -5.17 3.66
N LEU A 118 7.73 -4.32 4.45
CA LEU A 118 7.43 -2.94 4.08
C LEU A 118 8.69 -2.07 4.04
N ASN A 119 9.70 -2.34 4.89
CA ASN A 119 10.92 -1.56 4.90
C ASN A 119 11.71 -1.77 3.61
N ALA A 120 11.87 -3.03 3.18
CA ALA A 120 12.48 -3.34 1.89
C ALA A 120 11.72 -2.71 0.72
N THR A 121 10.38 -2.72 0.78
CA THR A 121 9.51 -2.08 -0.23
C THR A 121 9.76 -0.57 -0.32
N ILE A 122 9.77 0.13 0.81
CA ILE A 122 10.03 1.57 0.86
C ILE A 122 11.44 1.89 0.40
N PHE A 123 12.44 1.11 0.84
CA PHE A 123 13.82 1.28 0.41
C PHE A 123 13.95 1.13 -1.11
N ALA A 124 13.30 0.13 -1.71
CA ALA A 124 13.31 -0.08 -3.16
C ALA A 124 12.68 1.09 -3.92
N LEU A 125 11.56 1.65 -3.42
CA LEU A 125 10.91 2.82 -4.02
C LEU A 125 11.79 4.07 -3.91
N CYS A 126 12.42 4.31 -2.77
CA CYS A 126 13.35 5.43 -2.59
C CYS A 126 14.58 5.30 -3.50
N ALA A 127 15.13 4.09 -3.64
CA ALA A 127 16.26 3.83 -4.52
C ALA A 127 15.91 4.02 -6.01
N ALA A 128 14.67 3.64 -6.40
CA ALA A 128 14.19 3.80 -7.78
C ALA A 128 13.97 5.27 -8.16
N SER A 129 13.62 6.14 -7.20
CA SER A 129 13.35 7.57 -7.45
C SER A 129 13.76 8.43 -6.24
N PRO A 130 15.04 8.78 -6.11
CA PRO A 130 15.55 9.52 -4.95
C PRO A 130 14.99 10.94 -4.80
N THR A 131 14.39 11.50 -5.85
CA THR A 131 13.83 12.86 -5.86
C THR A 131 12.34 12.90 -5.49
N VAL A 132 11.70 11.74 -5.39
CA VAL A 132 10.29 11.65 -5.03
C VAL A 132 10.13 11.65 -3.51
N ASP A 133 9.17 12.43 -3.02
CA ASP A 133 8.80 12.40 -1.61
C ASP A 133 7.94 11.16 -1.32
N ILE A 134 8.52 10.22 -0.54
CA ILE A 134 7.86 8.97 -0.20
C ILE A 134 7.59 8.94 1.30
N GLU A 135 6.31 8.84 1.67
CA GLU A 135 5.86 8.72 3.04
C GLU A 135 5.25 7.34 3.29
N LEU A 136 5.62 6.73 4.41
CA LEU A 136 4.97 5.55 4.96
C LEU A 136 4.37 5.87 6.33
N ASN A 137 3.08 5.61 6.49
CA ASN A 137 2.38 5.67 7.76
C ASN A 137 1.86 4.27 8.08
N CYS A 138 2.33 3.68 9.18
CA CYS A 138 1.84 2.40 9.68
C CYS A 138 1.17 2.61 11.03
N GLU A 139 0.04 1.93 11.23
CA GLU A 139 -0.62 1.83 12.52
C GLU A 139 -1.01 0.37 12.74
N SER A 140 -0.54 -0.23 13.85
CA SER A 140 -0.88 -1.60 14.24
C SER A 140 -1.31 -1.60 15.70
N ASP A 141 -2.59 -1.92 15.94
CA ASP A 141 -3.20 -2.00 17.26
C ASP A 141 -2.95 -0.79 18.19
N GLY A 142 -2.81 0.41 17.57
CA GLY A 142 -2.57 1.68 18.27
C GLY A 142 -1.10 2.11 18.31
N GLU A 143 -0.16 1.26 17.94
CA GLU A 143 1.22 1.66 17.70
C GLU A 143 1.33 2.33 16.32
N LYS A 144 2.04 3.46 16.26
CA LYS A 144 2.19 4.25 15.05
C LYS A 144 3.65 4.38 14.66
N PHE A 145 3.91 4.16 13.39
CA PHE A 145 5.20 4.36 12.76
C PHE A 145 5.05 5.32 11.58
N HIS A 146 5.97 6.26 11.45
CA HIS A 146 6.02 7.18 10.33
C HIS A 146 7.44 7.23 9.76
N PHE A 147 7.54 7.22 8.44
CA PHE A 147 8.76 7.42 7.68
C PHE A 147 8.51 8.44 6.57
N SER A 148 9.48 9.34 6.36
CA SER A 148 9.51 10.26 5.22
C SER A 148 10.90 10.26 4.60
N SER A 149 10.98 10.10 3.28
CA SER A 149 12.24 10.15 2.54
C SER A 149 12.92 11.51 2.56
N GLN A 150 12.13 12.60 2.74
CA GLN A 150 12.64 13.97 2.82
C GLN A 150 13.28 14.30 4.17
N GLU A 151 12.77 13.71 5.24
CA GLU A 151 13.25 14.00 6.59
C GLU A 151 14.50 13.19 6.98
N GLY A 152 14.83 12.13 6.22
CA GLY A 152 16.01 11.31 6.43
C GLY A 152 16.14 10.69 7.84
N LYS A 153 15.04 10.67 8.60
CA LYS A 153 15.02 10.24 10.00
C LYS A 153 13.83 9.30 10.24
N TYR A 154 14.18 8.11 10.70
CA TYR A 154 13.22 7.26 11.38
C TYR A 154 12.74 8.00 12.63
N HIS A 155 11.50 8.43 12.66
CA HIS A 155 10.90 8.88 13.90
C HIS A 155 10.30 7.65 14.57
N GLU A 156 10.93 7.23 15.69
CA GLU A 156 10.28 6.31 16.61
C GLU A 156 8.92 6.87 17.01
N PRO A 157 7.90 6.00 17.19
CA PRO A 157 6.58 6.44 17.59
C PRO A 157 6.70 7.25 18.89
N ARG A 158 6.16 8.45 18.92
CA ARG A 158 5.96 9.18 20.18
C ARG A 158 5.08 8.31 21.04
N ARG A 159 5.68 7.65 22.05
CA ARG A 159 4.95 7.06 23.15
C ARG A 159 4.15 8.19 23.80
N THR A 160 2.86 8.20 23.59
CA THR A 160 1.95 8.89 24.50
C THR A 160 2.18 8.27 25.86
N GLN A 161 2.77 9.04 26.78
CA GLN A 161 2.86 8.66 28.18
C GLN A 161 1.43 8.61 28.72
N GLU A 162 0.84 7.44 28.74
CA GLU A 162 -0.25 7.12 29.63
C GLU A 162 0.19 5.95 30.49
N THR A 163 0.46 6.30 31.74
CA THR A 163 0.38 5.54 32.98
C THR A 163 0.76 4.06 32.95
N GLN A 164 1.82 3.80 33.68
CA GLN A 164 2.32 2.54 34.21
C GLN A 164 1.34 1.36 34.24
N GLY A 165 1.72 0.29 33.57
CA GLY A 165 1.13 -1.04 33.65
C GLY A 165 2.01 -2.03 32.92
N GLN A 166 2.65 -2.89 33.67
CA GLN A 166 3.70 -3.85 33.32
C GLN A 166 3.40 -4.72 32.10
N GLY A 167 4.40 -4.85 31.25
CA GLY A 167 4.80 -6.13 30.62
C GLY A 167 4.08 -6.51 29.35
N ALA A 168 4.76 -6.34 28.21
CA ALA A 168 4.91 -7.37 27.20
C ALA A 168 5.75 -6.81 26.02
N ALA A 169 6.82 -7.49 25.70
CA ALA A 169 7.72 -7.14 24.60
C ALA A 169 6.99 -7.28 23.26
N ALA A 170 7.01 -6.22 22.47
CA ALA A 170 6.51 -6.23 21.11
C ALA A 170 7.55 -6.84 20.19
N SER A 171 7.20 -7.91 19.50
CA SER A 171 7.87 -8.35 18.29
C SER A 171 7.03 -7.92 17.09
N CYS A 172 7.44 -6.87 16.43
CA CYS A 172 6.93 -6.48 15.13
C CYS A 172 8.12 -6.39 14.16
N VAL A 173 8.87 -7.51 14.02
CA VAL A 173 9.83 -7.74 12.94
C VAL A 173 9.98 -9.24 12.76
N ALA A 174 9.42 -9.77 11.72
CA ALA A 174 9.91 -10.85 10.85
C ALA A 174 8.84 -11.19 9.83
#